data_0295653b1aefb3cab9af165f0783fad1
#
_entry.id   0295653b1aefb3cab9af165f0783fad1
#
_cell.length_a   1.000
_cell.length_b   1.000
_cell.length_c   1.000
_cell.angle_alpha   90.00
_cell.angle_beta   90.00
_cell.angle_gamma   90.00
#
_symmetry.space_group_name_H-M   'P 1'
#
loop_
_entity.id
_entity.type
_entity.pdbx_description
1 polymer ?
#
loop_
_entity_poly.entity_id
_entity_poly.type
_entity_poly.pdbx_seq_one_letter_code
_entity_poly.pdbx_strand_id
1 'polypeptide(L)'
;MKKTFCVLLGILIFCTAGIEAKKKYSSYKGLIMAGYQGWFNTPDDGANRKWRHYPGKQGFKPGSCSIDMWPDVSEYEKVYSTPFRFADGGVASVFSSYDESTVDTHFRWMKEYGLDGVFMQRFVGEVKNPSGKNHFNKVLASATKAADKYDRAICVMYDLSGMKGTD
;
A
#
# COMPACT_ATOMS: atom_id res chain seq x y z
N MET A 1 58.58 -18.26 44.26
CA MET A 1 58.07 -17.11 43.45
C MET A 1 56.74 -17.49 42.92
N LYS A 2 55.61 -17.01 43.48
CA LYS A 2 54.22 -17.25 43.01
C LYS A 2 53.82 -16.02 42.22
N LYS A 3 53.52 -16.20 40.90
CA LYS A 3 53.01 -15.13 40.00
C LYS A 3 51.50 -15.13 40.15
N THR A 4 50.95 -14.06 40.71
CA THR A 4 49.53 -13.80 40.80
C THR A 4 49.08 -13.18 39.48
N PHE A 5 48.15 -13.86 38.76
CA PHE A 5 47.56 -13.42 37.52
C PHE A 5 46.25 -12.68 37.85
N CYS A 6 46.25 -11.36 37.76
CA CYS A 6 45.02 -10.57 37.86
C CYS A 6 44.29 -10.60 36.53
N VAL A 7 43.10 -11.23 36.47
CA VAL A 7 42.17 -11.16 35.37
C VAL A 7 41.27 -9.95 35.56
N LEU A 8 41.47 -8.92 34.77
CA LEU A 8 40.54 -7.79 34.69
C LEU A 8 39.32 -8.20 33.81
N LEU A 9 38.19 -8.40 34.48
CA LEU A 9 36.90 -8.64 33.83
C LEU A 9 36.30 -7.29 33.44
N GLY A 10 36.45 -6.87 32.16
CA GLY A 10 35.82 -5.69 31.62
C GLY A 10 34.33 -5.93 31.36
N ILE A 11 33.47 -5.32 32.18
CA ILE A 11 32.02 -5.32 31.96
C ILE A 11 31.71 -4.29 30.85
N LEU A 12 31.44 -4.76 29.63
CA LEU A 12 30.87 -3.91 28.57
C LEU A 12 29.37 -3.68 28.88
N ILE A 13 29.07 -2.50 29.41
CA ILE A 13 27.68 -2.04 29.54
C ILE A 13 27.21 -1.61 28.13
N PHE A 14 26.46 -2.46 27.44
CA PHE A 14 25.71 -2.06 26.25
C PHE A 14 24.56 -1.17 26.73
N CYS A 15 24.74 0.16 26.66
CA CYS A 15 23.61 1.07 26.67
C CYS A 15 22.83 0.87 25.36
N THR A 16 21.78 0.06 25.41
CA THR A 16 20.73 0.07 24.37
C THR A 16 19.94 1.37 24.56
N ALA A 17 20.43 2.46 23.98
CA ALA A 17 19.60 3.64 23.78
C ALA A 17 18.48 3.19 22.85
N GLY A 18 17.28 3.00 23.39
CA GLY A 18 16.08 2.78 22.61
C GLY A 18 15.94 3.98 21.67
N ILE A 19 16.16 3.76 20.37
CA ILE A 19 15.84 4.75 19.36
C ILE A 19 14.32 4.80 19.32
N GLU A 20 13.71 5.66 20.15
CA GLU A 20 12.31 6.04 19.94
C GLU A 20 12.25 6.69 18.56
N ALA A 21 11.60 6.01 17.61
CA ALA A 21 11.32 6.56 16.30
C ALA A 21 10.52 7.86 16.50
N LYS A 22 11.14 8.99 16.29
CA LYS A 22 10.54 10.30 16.45
C LYS A 22 9.36 10.37 15.49
N LYS A 23 8.13 10.42 16.02
CA LYS A 23 6.93 10.61 15.22
C LYS A 23 7.10 11.89 14.40
N LYS A 24 7.26 11.78 13.09
CA LYS A 24 7.47 12.92 12.20
C LYS A 24 6.28 13.88 12.22
N TYR A 25 5.08 13.34 12.35
CA TYR A 25 3.84 14.09 12.38
C TYR A 25 3.18 13.93 13.75
N SER A 26 3.06 15.03 14.50
CA SER A 26 2.36 15.06 15.78
C SER A 26 0.85 15.27 15.64
N SER A 27 0.40 15.76 14.49
CA SER A 27 -1.01 15.97 14.13
C SER A 27 -1.16 16.01 12.62
N TYR A 28 -2.40 15.87 12.13
CA TYR A 28 -2.74 16.04 10.70
C TYR A 28 -3.10 17.47 10.32
N LYS A 29 -3.09 18.40 11.28
CA LYS A 29 -3.45 19.81 11.03
C LYS A 29 -2.45 20.45 10.07
N GLY A 30 -2.96 20.99 8.97
CA GLY A 30 -2.16 21.65 7.94
C GLY A 30 -1.51 20.73 6.94
N LEU A 31 -1.75 19.40 7.01
CA LEU A 31 -1.27 18.44 6.03
C LEU A 31 -2.24 18.27 4.86
N ILE A 32 -1.69 18.09 3.67
CA ILE A 32 -2.46 17.70 2.47
C ILE A 32 -2.51 16.17 2.45
N MET A 33 -3.68 15.61 2.79
CA MET A 33 -3.91 14.17 2.91
C MET A 33 -4.83 13.66 1.80
N ALA A 34 -4.45 12.59 1.13
CA ALA A 34 -5.28 11.91 0.13
C ALA A 34 -6.01 10.71 0.72
N GLY A 35 -7.19 10.36 0.17
CA GLY A 35 -7.81 9.05 0.39
C GLY A 35 -7.10 7.99 -0.43
N TYR A 36 -6.77 6.85 0.16
CA TYR A 36 -6.09 5.75 -0.52
C TYR A 36 -6.86 4.44 -0.34
N GLN A 37 -7.54 3.98 -1.40
CA GLN A 37 -8.35 2.78 -1.34
C GLN A 37 -7.53 1.49 -1.44
N GLY A 38 -6.57 1.42 -2.34
CA GLY A 38 -5.71 0.25 -2.51
C GLY A 38 -6.49 -1.04 -2.87
N TRP A 39 -7.51 -0.95 -3.72
CA TRP A 39 -8.52 -1.98 -3.94
C TRP A 39 -8.45 -2.68 -5.30
N PHE A 40 -7.62 -2.21 -6.23
CA PHE A 40 -7.48 -2.81 -7.55
C PHE A 40 -6.74 -4.14 -7.50
N ASN A 41 -7.31 -5.18 -8.15
CA ASN A 41 -6.67 -6.47 -8.33
C ASN A 41 -6.76 -6.94 -9.79
N THR A 42 -5.78 -7.79 -10.14
CA THR A 42 -5.74 -8.54 -11.40
C THR A 42 -5.71 -10.03 -11.12
N PRO A 43 -6.06 -10.91 -12.08
CA PRO A 43 -6.05 -12.36 -11.86
C PRO A 43 -4.69 -12.92 -11.42
N ASP A 44 -3.60 -12.34 -11.92
CA ASP A 44 -2.24 -12.85 -11.79
C ASP A 44 -1.39 -12.10 -10.76
N ASP A 45 -2.01 -11.24 -9.92
CA ASP A 45 -1.31 -10.48 -8.88
C ASP A 45 -0.95 -11.28 -7.62
N GLY A 46 -1.45 -12.52 -7.53
CA GLY A 46 -1.23 -13.40 -6.38
C GLY A 46 -2.22 -13.20 -5.22
N ALA A 47 -3.15 -12.25 -5.30
CA ALA A 47 -4.20 -12.06 -4.29
C ALA A 47 -5.33 -13.08 -4.38
N ASN A 48 -5.43 -13.82 -5.49
CA ASN A 48 -6.51 -14.77 -5.81
C ASN A 48 -7.92 -14.11 -5.77
N ARG A 49 -7.99 -12.82 -6.14
CA ARG A 49 -9.23 -12.04 -6.11
C ARG A 49 -9.82 -11.79 -7.49
N LYS A 50 -9.18 -12.25 -8.57
CA LYS A 50 -9.54 -11.98 -9.97
C LYS A 50 -9.49 -10.46 -10.24
N TRP A 51 -10.15 -10.01 -11.28
CA TRP A 51 -10.32 -8.59 -11.54
C TRP A 51 -11.18 -7.93 -10.46
N ARG A 52 -10.68 -6.89 -9.80
CA ARG A 52 -11.43 -6.08 -8.83
C ARG A 52 -11.31 -4.61 -9.17
N HIS A 53 -12.42 -3.91 -9.13
CA HIS A 53 -12.59 -2.48 -9.41
C HIS A 53 -12.27 -2.03 -10.85
N TYR A 54 -11.82 -2.92 -11.71
CA TYR A 54 -11.68 -2.71 -13.15
C TYR A 54 -12.94 -3.11 -13.96
N PRO A 55 -13.65 -4.21 -13.60
CA PRO A 55 -14.76 -4.71 -14.41
C PRO A 55 -16.00 -3.80 -14.36
N GLY A 56 -16.58 -3.57 -15.52
CA GLY A 56 -17.95 -3.08 -15.63
C GLY A 56 -18.98 -4.20 -15.40
N LYS A 57 -20.26 -3.90 -15.62
CA LYS A 57 -21.38 -4.85 -15.40
C LYS A 57 -21.25 -6.17 -16.17
N GLN A 58 -20.60 -6.17 -17.32
CA GLN A 58 -20.41 -7.35 -18.18
C GLN A 58 -18.97 -7.92 -18.12
N GLY A 59 -18.22 -7.62 -17.06
CA GLY A 59 -16.84 -8.01 -16.90
C GLY A 59 -15.84 -6.95 -17.36
N PHE A 60 -14.55 -7.32 -17.45
CA PHE A 60 -13.48 -6.42 -17.89
C PHE A 60 -13.08 -6.74 -19.32
N LYS A 61 -13.70 -6.08 -20.28
CA LYS A 61 -13.53 -6.24 -21.72
C LYS A 61 -13.90 -4.95 -22.46
N PRO A 62 -13.48 -4.75 -23.71
CA PRO A 62 -13.92 -3.61 -24.52
C PRO A 62 -15.43 -3.41 -24.48
N GLY A 63 -15.84 -2.17 -24.19
CA GLY A 63 -17.24 -1.80 -23.96
C GLY A 63 -17.75 -2.08 -22.53
N SER A 64 -16.95 -2.67 -21.65
CA SER A 64 -17.34 -2.90 -20.24
C SER A 64 -16.15 -2.76 -19.30
N CYS A 65 -16.00 -1.60 -18.69
CA CYS A 65 -15.07 -1.33 -17.60
C CYS A 65 -15.71 -0.35 -16.60
N SER A 66 -15.14 -0.22 -15.42
CA SER A 66 -15.60 0.71 -14.38
C SER A 66 -14.65 1.90 -14.18
N ILE A 67 -13.54 1.95 -14.90
CA ILE A 67 -12.60 3.06 -14.84
C ILE A 67 -12.91 4.05 -15.96
N ASP A 68 -12.92 5.34 -15.63
CA ASP A 68 -13.23 6.42 -16.58
C ASP A 68 -11.98 6.87 -17.35
N MET A 69 -10.80 6.71 -16.74
CA MET A 69 -9.52 7.07 -17.32
C MET A 69 -8.54 5.91 -17.21
N TRP A 70 -7.84 5.59 -18.31
CA TRP A 70 -6.82 4.56 -18.30
C TRP A 70 -5.60 5.03 -17.52
N PRO A 71 -5.06 4.22 -16.57
CA PRO A 71 -3.90 4.64 -15.82
C PRO A 71 -2.66 4.71 -16.72
N ASP A 72 -1.84 5.74 -16.53
CA ASP A 72 -0.47 5.72 -17.03
C ASP A 72 0.32 4.72 -16.19
N VAL A 73 0.87 3.72 -16.85
CA VAL A 73 1.61 2.64 -16.19
C VAL A 73 3.11 2.68 -16.47
N SER A 74 3.59 3.75 -17.08
CA SER A 74 4.99 3.87 -17.53
C SER A 74 6.03 3.79 -16.41
N GLU A 75 5.66 4.17 -15.19
CA GLU A 75 6.56 4.17 -14.03
C GLU A 75 6.35 2.98 -13.09
N TYR A 76 5.42 2.07 -13.39
CA TYR A 76 5.24 0.88 -12.58
C TYR A 76 6.22 -0.21 -12.96
N GLU A 77 6.85 -0.81 -11.96
CA GLU A 77 7.73 -1.97 -12.14
C GLU A 77 6.97 -3.20 -12.63
N LYS A 78 5.71 -3.35 -12.21
CA LYS A 78 4.87 -4.50 -12.53
C LYS A 78 3.51 -4.06 -13.06
N VAL A 79 3.18 -4.56 -14.24
CA VAL A 79 1.92 -4.26 -14.93
C VAL A 79 1.29 -5.55 -15.45
N TYR A 80 -0.01 -5.49 -15.72
CA TYR A 80 -0.81 -6.63 -16.15
C TYR A 80 -1.54 -6.32 -17.44
N SER A 81 -1.37 -7.18 -18.43
CA SER A 81 -2.03 -7.07 -19.71
C SER A 81 -3.55 -7.23 -19.57
N THR A 82 -4.29 -6.49 -20.37
CA THR A 82 -5.74 -6.55 -20.39
C THR A 82 -6.25 -6.91 -21.79
N PRO A 83 -7.55 -7.23 -21.94
CA PRO A 83 -8.18 -7.40 -23.25
C PRO A 83 -8.29 -6.12 -24.07
N PHE A 84 -7.94 -4.96 -23.51
CA PHE A 84 -8.04 -3.66 -24.19
C PHE A 84 -6.76 -3.35 -24.98
N ARG A 85 -6.94 -2.51 -26.01
CA ARG A 85 -5.85 -2.00 -26.82
C ARG A 85 -5.98 -0.49 -26.99
N PHE A 86 -4.85 0.17 -27.10
CA PHE A 86 -4.78 1.57 -27.48
C PHE A 86 -5.02 1.74 -28.99
N ALA A 87 -5.22 2.98 -29.44
CA ALA A 87 -5.48 3.29 -30.84
C ALA A 87 -4.35 2.88 -31.79
N ASP A 88 -3.12 2.84 -31.31
CA ASP A 88 -1.92 2.37 -32.02
C ASP A 88 -1.80 0.83 -32.09
N GLY A 89 -2.76 0.09 -31.51
CA GLY A 89 -2.76 -1.36 -31.42
C GLY A 89 -2.00 -1.94 -30.22
N GLY A 90 -1.31 -1.13 -29.44
CA GLY A 90 -0.60 -1.53 -28.24
C GLY A 90 -1.55 -2.12 -27.18
N VAL A 91 -1.07 -3.11 -26.42
CA VAL A 91 -1.85 -3.68 -25.31
C VAL A 91 -1.97 -2.66 -24.20
N ALA A 92 -3.18 -2.35 -23.80
CA ALA A 92 -3.43 -1.51 -22.63
C ALA A 92 -3.24 -2.33 -21.35
N SER A 93 -2.31 -1.93 -20.51
CA SER A 93 -2.00 -2.60 -19.26
C SER A 93 -2.50 -1.81 -18.05
N VAL A 94 -2.63 -2.48 -16.91
CA VAL A 94 -3.05 -1.89 -15.64
C VAL A 94 -2.13 -2.38 -14.50
N PHE A 95 -2.22 -1.75 -13.33
CA PHE A 95 -1.48 -2.13 -12.13
C PHE A 95 -2.34 -2.98 -11.18
N SER A 96 -1.73 -3.59 -10.16
CA SER A 96 -2.44 -4.12 -9.00
C SER A 96 -2.01 -3.40 -7.73
N SER A 97 -2.97 -3.07 -6.88
CA SER A 97 -2.68 -2.53 -5.54
C SER A 97 -2.06 -3.57 -4.60
N TYR A 98 -2.10 -4.84 -4.95
CA TYR A 98 -1.51 -5.92 -4.17
C TYR A 98 0.01 -6.00 -4.30
N ASP A 99 0.58 -5.39 -5.34
CA ASP A 99 2.01 -5.32 -5.55
C ASP A 99 2.65 -4.25 -4.65
N GLU A 100 3.70 -4.63 -3.94
CA GLU A 100 4.44 -3.71 -3.07
C GLU A 100 5.07 -2.57 -3.88
N SER A 101 5.63 -2.87 -5.06
CA SER A 101 6.22 -1.88 -5.95
C SER A 101 5.21 -0.83 -6.44
N THR A 102 3.96 -1.22 -6.67
CA THR A 102 2.87 -0.30 -7.01
C THR A 102 2.63 0.71 -5.88
N VAL A 103 2.52 0.20 -4.65
CA VAL A 103 2.31 1.05 -3.47
C VAL A 103 3.53 1.96 -3.24
N ASP A 104 4.75 1.44 -3.39
CA ASP A 104 5.99 2.21 -3.29
C ASP A 104 6.01 3.38 -4.30
N THR A 105 5.65 3.12 -5.56
CA THR A 105 5.54 4.15 -6.61
C THR A 105 4.53 5.24 -6.24
N HIS A 106 3.35 4.87 -5.72
CA HIS A 106 2.35 5.85 -5.29
C HIS A 106 2.87 6.78 -4.18
N PHE A 107 3.57 6.23 -3.19
CA PHE A 107 4.13 7.04 -2.09
C PHE A 107 5.33 7.88 -2.55
N ARG A 108 6.10 7.42 -3.53
CA ARG A 108 7.12 8.23 -4.20
C ARG A 108 6.49 9.44 -4.87
N TRP A 109 5.43 9.25 -5.65
CA TRP A 109 4.69 10.35 -6.28
C TRP A 109 4.10 11.33 -5.26
N MET A 110 3.56 10.83 -4.15
CA MET A 110 3.08 11.72 -3.09
C MET A 110 4.18 12.65 -2.59
N LYS A 111 5.40 12.14 -2.43
CA LYS A 111 6.55 12.96 -2.05
C LYS A 111 6.92 13.96 -3.15
N GLU A 112 6.95 13.54 -4.39
CA GLU A 112 7.33 14.36 -5.55
C GLU A 112 6.32 15.48 -5.81
N TYR A 113 5.04 15.21 -5.63
CA TYR A 113 3.95 16.13 -5.92
C TYR A 113 3.36 16.85 -4.70
N GLY A 114 4.02 16.76 -3.55
CA GLY A 114 3.67 17.58 -2.38
C GLY A 114 2.46 17.12 -1.58
N LEU A 115 2.07 15.84 -1.69
CA LEU A 115 1.08 15.22 -0.80
C LEU A 115 1.77 14.76 0.48
N ASP A 116 1.27 15.17 1.64
CA ASP A 116 1.89 14.87 2.93
C ASP A 116 1.61 13.46 3.43
N GLY A 117 0.53 12.84 2.96
CA GLY A 117 0.20 11.48 3.36
C GLY A 117 -1.18 11.00 2.94
N VAL A 118 -1.64 9.92 3.58
CA VAL A 118 -2.87 9.24 3.20
C VAL A 118 -3.74 8.84 4.40
N PHE A 119 -5.05 8.84 4.15
CA PHE A 119 -6.04 8.07 4.89
C PHE A 119 -6.23 6.73 4.18
N MET A 120 -5.66 5.66 4.74
CA MET A 120 -5.77 4.29 4.22
C MET A 120 -7.18 3.76 4.46
N GLN A 121 -7.97 3.68 3.40
CA GLN A 121 -9.35 3.26 3.47
C GLN A 121 -9.45 1.73 3.59
N ARG A 122 -10.13 1.25 4.62
CA ARG A 122 -10.40 -0.16 4.86
C ARG A 122 -11.91 -0.39 4.86
N PHE A 123 -12.40 -1.03 3.83
CA PHE A 123 -13.82 -1.34 3.68
C PHE A 123 -14.21 -2.47 4.61
N VAL A 124 -15.04 -2.20 5.61
CA VAL A 124 -15.46 -3.20 6.61
C VAL A 124 -16.13 -4.40 5.93
N GLY A 125 -16.97 -4.17 4.92
CA GLY A 125 -17.60 -5.23 4.12
C GLY A 125 -16.60 -6.16 3.43
N GLU A 126 -15.43 -5.67 3.03
CA GLU A 126 -14.37 -6.47 2.40
C GLU A 126 -13.53 -7.21 3.45
N VAL A 127 -13.15 -6.54 4.55
CA VAL A 127 -12.26 -7.16 5.57
C VAL A 127 -12.95 -8.19 6.44
N LYS A 128 -14.28 -8.33 6.37
CA LYS A 128 -15.03 -9.45 6.95
C LYS A 128 -14.60 -10.80 6.33
N ASN A 129 -14.24 -10.82 5.07
CA ASN A 129 -13.87 -12.02 4.34
C ASN A 129 -12.36 -12.25 4.40
N PRO A 130 -11.89 -13.51 4.60
CA PRO A 130 -10.46 -13.80 4.69
C PRO A 130 -9.66 -13.28 3.49
N SER A 131 -10.17 -13.44 2.27
CA SER A 131 -9.49 -12.97 1.04
C SER A 131 -9.35 -11.44 1.01
N GLY A 132 -10.43 -10.69 1.33
CA GLY A 132 -10.38 -9.23 1.44
C GLY A 132 -9.47 -8.78 2.58
N LYS A 133 -9.58 -9.40 3.75
CA LYS A 133 -8.72 -9.12 4.90
C LYS A 133 -7.24 -9.28 4.56
N ASN A 134 -6.87 -10.38 3.91
CA ASN A 134 -5.47 -10.65 3.51
C ASN A 134 -4.98 -9.59 2.51
N HIS A 135 -5.81 -9.24 1.51
CA HIS A 135 -5.49 -8.21 0.55
C HIS A 135 -5.21 -6.87 1.24
N PHE A 136 -6.18 -6.35 2.00
CA PHE A 136 -6.06 -5.04 2.64
C PHE A 136 -4.97 -5.00 3.73
N ASN A 137 -4.68 -6.12 4.39
CA ASN A 137 -3.56 -6.20 5.32
C ASN A 137 -2.22 -6.08 4.60
N LYS A 138 -2.05 -6.74 3.45
CA LYS A 138 -0.83 -6.63 2.65
C LYS A 138 -0.65 -5.21 2.10
N VAL A 139 -1.70 -4.63 1.53
CA VAL A 139 -1.66 -3.24 1.03
C VAL A 139 -1.30 -2.26 2.15
N LEU A 140 -1.89 -2.41 3.34
CA LEU A 140 -1.57 -1.58 4.50
C LEU A 140 -0.12 -1.75 4.94
N ALA A 141 0.40 -2.98 4.97
CA ALA A 141 1.80 -3.25 5.32
C ALA A 141 2.76 -2.58 4.31
N SER A 142 2.49 -2.72 3.00
CA SER A 142 3.25 -2.05 1.94
C SER A 142 3.18 -0.54 2.07
N ALA A 143 2.00 0.02 2.34
CA ALA A 143 1.81 1.46 2.53
C ALA A 143 2.53 2.00 3.76
N THR A 144 2.54 1.25 4.88
CA THR A 144 3.27 1.65 6.09
C THR A 144 4.77 1.70 5.81
N LYS A 145 5.32 0.70 5.11
CA LYS A 145 6.73 0.65 4.71
C LYS A 145 7.09 1.80 3.76
N ALA A 146 6.23 2.09 2.77
CA ALA A 146 6.45 3.18 1.83
C ALA A 146 6.30 4.56 2.51
N ALA A 147 5.37 4.71 3.44
CA ALA A 147 5.20 5.93 4.23
C ALA A 147 6.47 6.27 5.03
N ASP A 148 7.06 5.26 5.67
CA ASP A 148 8.34 5.41 6.38
C ASP A 148 9.48 5.79 5.42
N LYS A 149 9.61 5.08 4.30
CA LYS A 149 10.63 5.32 3.27
C LYS A 149 10.60 6.73 2.69
N TYR A 150 9.41 7.26 2.43
CA TYR A 150 9.23 8.56 1.77
C TYR A 150 8.85 9.68 2.73
N ASP A 151 8.85 9.42 4.03
CA ASP A 151 8.43 10.39 5.04
C ASP A 151 7.01 10.91 4.81
N ARG A 152 6.05 10.06 4.60
CA ARG A 152 4.64 10.44 4.43
C ARG A 152 3.81 10.07 5.66
N ALA A 153 2.83 10.90 5.98
CA ALA A 153 1.88 10.60 7.04
C ALA A 153 0.95 9.45 6.60
N ILE A 154 0.57 8.60 7.54
CA ILE A 154 -0.39 7.51 7.28
C ILE A 154 -1.37 7.38 8.44
N CYS A 155 -2.64 7.22 8.11
CA CYS A 155 -3.71 6.97 9.05
C CYS A 155 -4.65 5.91 8.49
N VAL A 156 -5.18 5.05 9.35
CA VAL A 156 -6.18 4.06 8.95
C VAL A 156 -7.57 4.67 9.10
N MET A 157 -8.38 4.56 8.06
CA MET A 157 -9.77 4.98 8.01
C MET A 157 -10.65 3.77 7.67
N TYR A 158 -11.65 3.48 8.49
CA TYR A 158 -12.61 2.42 8.19
C TYR A 158 -13.82 2.99 7.44
N ASP A 159 -14.12 2.38 6.30
CA ASP A 159 -15.31 2.68 5.51
C ASP A 159 -16.43 1.70 5.87
N LEU A 160 -17.53 2.25 6.34
CA LEU A 160 -18.70 1.50 6.79
C LEU A 160 -19.74 1.33 5.67
N SER A 161 -19.44 1.76 4.43
CA SER A 161 -20.34 1.64 3.29
C SER A 161 -20.77 0.18 3.07
N GLY A 162 -22.05 -0.01 2.88
CA GLY A 162 -22.63 -1.33 2.65
C GLY A 162 -22.79 -2.21 3.90
N MET A 163 -22.46 -1.70 5.08
CA MET A 163 -22.81 -2.37 6.34
C MET A 163 -24.31 -2.33 6.60
N LYS A 164 -24.82 -3.41 7.18
CA LYS A 164 -26.19 -3.48 7.71
C LYS A 164 -26.13 -3.32 9.21
N GLY A 165 -27.22 -2.87 9.84
CA GLY A 165 -27.30 -2.65 11.29
C GLY A 165 -27.10 -3.91 12.16
N THR A 166 -26.96 -5.08 11.52
CA THR A 166 -26.66 -6.37 12.17
C THR A 166 -25.19 -6.79 12.02
N ASP A 167 -24.38 -5.97 11.42
CA ASP A 167 -22.96 -6.28 11.14
C ASP A 167 -22.02 -5.94 12.29
#